data_add496ed1ebd6120cf938640ad7fc4af
#
_entry.id   add496ed1ebd6120cf938640ad7fc4af
#
_cell.length_a   1.000
_cell.length_b   1.000
_cell.length_c   1.000
_cell.angle_alpha   90.00
_cell.angle_beta   90.00
_cell.angle_gamma   90.00
#
_symmetry.space_group_name_H-M   'P 1'
#
loop_
_entity.id
_entity.type
_entity.pdbx_description
1 polymer ?
#
loop_
_entity_poly.entity_id
_entity_poly.type
_entity_poly.pdbx_seq_one_letter_code
_entity_poly.pdbx_strand_id
1 'polypeptide(L)'
;MTTRLTGLIQLSMNKPVSFTLISSRLKIFLSIILVSFISACNPFVHTTDLQEMQKRRTLIMGTTNSSLTYNYDGENYSGLDYELGKKFANYLKVKLVVKEFENLDDLFSALDNNDIDFAGAGLTLTPNRAEKYRSSPPYYYLTQKLVYHKGTYRPREMADINGPVSVLKGSSHEENISKSQQEYPDLVIDVLENEDQESLLRKIAEKEIKFAIVDSTTLAQKQRYYPALAEAFTINEKQPVAWLIRKAPDDTLYSAMIEFMGNQYKLGTIAKIEEKYFGHVGHFDYVDTRTFLKRITSKLPKYETLFKKYATPDVDWLLLASVSYQESHWNPKARSPTGVRGMMMLTLDTAKFIGVKNRLNAEQSIEGGAKYLTQLIKRLPESIPEDEKIWFALASYNIGLGHLLDVRRITKMRKQNPNSWADVKDNLPLLHQRKWYTKTRYGYARGREAQHYVDNIRQYLKTLTWHVQEQEKAQRIEAEKQAEIERLAAIEAAEKQAEIDRLAAIEAAEKQAEIDRLAAIEAAKQAEIDRLAAIEAEKQAEVTRLANIEAEKQDEIKRLAAIAAAKEQAELDRLAAIEVAKQQAKIDRLAAIKAEKEKALKKEAAEKAAKKALEAASRAAIKTQTDATSTDKK
;
A
#
# COMPACT_ATOMS: atom_id res chain seq x y z
N MET A 1 8.04 -38.46 69.45
CA MET A 1 7.10 -38.62 70.53
C MET A 1 5.78 -39.05 69.89
N THR A 2 5.53 -40.37 69.78
CA THR A 2 4.62 -41.17 70.60
C THR A 2 3.21 -40.59 70.67
N THR A 3 2.12 -41.21 70.29
CA THR A 3 1.67 -42.60 70.55
C THR A 3 0.40 -42.88 69.73
N ARG A 4 0.30 -44.01 69.10
CA ARG A 4 -0.69 -45.09 69.07
C ARG A 4 -1.99 -44.85 69.85
N LEU A 5 -3.12 -45.16 69.21
CA LEU A 5 -4.09 -46.10 69.82
C LEU A 5 -4.94 -46.79 68.77
N THR A 6 -4.84 -48.10 68.81
CA THR A 6 -5.58 -49.16 68.12
C THR A 6 -6.95 -49.34 68.80
N GLY A 7 -7.98 -49.67 68.00
CA GLY A 7 -9.28 -50.13 68.51
C GLY A 7 -9.90 -51.12 67.50
N LEU A 8 -9.66 -52.40 67.71
CA LEU A 8 -10.37 -53.53 67.14
C LEU A 8 -11.82 -53.56 67.63
N ILE A 9 -12.77 -53.74 66.73
CA ILE A 9 -14.01 -54.45 67.00
C ILE A 9 -14.28 -55.43 65.87
N GLN A 10 -14.21 -56.70 66.26
CA GLN A 10 -14.55 -57.90 65.54
C GLN A 10 -15.99 -58.26 65.87
N LEU A 11 -16.88 -58.45 64.88
CA LEU A 11 -18.11 -59.20 65.07
C LEU A 11 -18.68 -59.66 63.73
N SER A 12 -18.56 -60.94 63.59
CA SER A 12 -19.60 -61.98 63.28
C SER A 12 -20.11 -62.08 61.87
N MET A 13 -19.65 -63.14 61.25
CA MET A 13 -20.26 -63.83 60.09
C MET A 13 -21.71 -64.20 60.37
N ASN A 14 -22.63 -64.01 59.42
CA ASN A 14 -23.46 -65.08 58.89
C ASN A 14 -24.40 -64.66 57.75
N LYS A 15 -24.42 -65.54 56.76
CA LYS A 15 -25.40 -65.93 55.75
C LYS A 15 -25.32 -65.29 54.35
N PRO A 16 -25.26 -66.17 53.32
CA PRO A 16 -25.31 -65.73 51.91
C PRO A 16 -26.76 -65.42 51.54
N VAL A 17 -26.98 -64.18 51.02
CA VAL A 17 -28.21 -63.85 50.31
C VAL A 17 -28.06 -64.34 48.87
N SER A 18 -28.86 -65.38 48.53
CA SER A 18 -29.02 -65.88 47.19
C SER A 18 -29.47 -64.77 46.22
N PHE A 19 -28.63 -64.40 45.26
CA PHE A 19 -28.99 -63.56 44.12
C PHE A 19 -29.93 -64.32 43.20
N THR A 20 -31.22 -64.18 43.43
CA THR A 20 -32.25 -64.68 42.49
C THR A 20 -32.26 -63.84 41.22
N LEU A 21 -32.13 -64.55 40.12
CA LEU A 21 -32.45 -64.17 38.72
C LEU A 21 -33.12 -62.86 38.48
N ILE A 22 -32.32 -61.81 38.21
CA ILE A 22 -32.80 -60.63 37.47
C ILE A 22 -33.11 -61.13 36.04
N SER A 23 -34.37 -61.04 35.63
CA SER A 23 -34.85 -61.55 34.34
C SER A 23 -33.99 -60.95 33.18
N SER A 24 -33.75 -61.73 32.17
CA SER A 24 -32.97 -61.34 30.98
C SER A 24 -33.49 -60.06 30.32
N ARG A 25 -34.78 -59.78 30.49
CA ARG A 25 -35.43 -58.53 30.01
C ARG A 25 -34.95 -57.26 30.76
N LEU A 26 -34.68 -57.35 32.07
CA LEU A 26 -34.19 -56.21 32.85
C LEU A 26 -32.71 -55.93 32.53
N LYS A 27 -31.90 -56.97 32.24
CA LYS A 27 -30.51 -56.78 31.78
C LYS A 27 -30.43 -56.14 30.40
N ILE A 28 -31.33 -56.50 29.48
CA ILE A 28 -31.45 -55.89 28.16
C ILE A 28 -31.90 -54.45 28.29
N PHE A 29 -32.87 -54.14 29.17
CA PHE A 29 -33.32 -52.78 29.40
C PHE A 29 -32.28 -51.88 30.04
N LEU A 30 -31.51 -52.40 31.01
CA LEU A 30 -30.37 -51.68 31.59
C LEU A 30 -29.22 -51.49 30.57
N SER A 31 -28.95 -52.49 29.70
CA SER A 31 -27.97 -52.35 28.64
C SER A 31 -28.38 -51.35 27.57
N ILE A 32 -29.66 -51.26 27.22
CA ILE A 32 -30.19 -50.24 26.28
C ILE A 32 -30.11 -48.83 26.91
N ILE A 33 -30.43 -48.68 28.20
CA ILE A 33 -30.27 -47.41 28.92
C ILE A 33 -28.80 -47.02 29.02
N LEU A 34 -27.89 -47.93 29.29
CA LEU A 34 -26.46 -47.68 29.36
C LEU A 34 -25.89 -47.32 27.99
N VAL A 35 -26.32 -47.95 26.89
CA VAL A 35 -25.95 -47.60 25.52
C VAL A 35 -26.55 -46.25 25.11
N SER A 36 -27.78 -45.92 25.54
CA SER A 36 -28.39 -44.63 25.32
C SER A 36 -27.68 -43.51 26.07
N PHE A 37 -27.15 -43.76 27.28
CA PHE A 37 -26.33 -42.80 28.01
C PHE A 37 -24.93 -42.60 27.40
N ILE A 38 -24.34 -43.64 26.82
CA ILE A 38 -23.07 -43.53 26.10
C ILE A 38 -23.24 -42.80 24.74
N SER A 39 -24.43 -42.93 24.10
CA SER A 39 -24.77 -42.19 22.88
C SER A 39 -25.15 -40.73 23.15
N ALA A 40 -25.56 -40.37 24.39
CA ALA A 40 -25.89 -38.99 24.78
C ALA A 40 -24.65 -38.16 25.16
N CYS A 41 -23.50 -38.79 25.37
CA CYS A 41 -22.22 -38.10 25.46
C CYS A 41 -21.57 -38.05 24.05
N ASN A 42 -22.25 -37.43 23.07
CA ASN A 42 -21.51 -36.73 22.05
C ASN A 42 -20.95 -35.46 22.74
N PRO A 43 -19.66 -35.40 23.04
CA PRO A 43 -19.10 -34.11 23.32
C PRO A 43 -19.45 -33.28 22.06
N PHE A 44 -20.22 -32.23 22.22
CA PHE A 44 -20.21 -31.17 21.21
C PHE A 44 -18.74 -30.85 21.02
N VAL A 45 -18.13 -31.44 20.02
CA VAL A 45 -16.79 -31.06 19.60
C VAL A 45 -16.98 -29.65 19.03
N HIS A 46 -16.95 -28.66 19.92
CA HIS A 46 -16.87 -27.28 19.49
C HIS A 46 -15.60 -27.21 18.65
N THR A 47 -15.77 -27.12 17.35
CA THR A 47 -14.65 -26.84 16.46
C THR A 47 -14.09 -25.50 16.86
N THR A 48 -12.78 -25.45 17.09
CA THR A 48 -12.11 -24.21 17.43
C THR A 48 -12.01 -23.31 16.19
N ASP A 49 -11.91 -21.99 16.39
CA ASP A 49 -11.74 -21.02 15.29
C ASP A 49 -10.56 -21.43 14.37
N LEU A 50 -9.47 -21.90 14.96
CA LEU A 50 -8.32 -22.41 14.22
C LEU A 50 -8.64 -23.68 13.39
N GLN A 51 -9.44 -24.61 13.94
CA GLN A 51 -9.85 -25.83 13.24
C GLN A 51 -10.81 -25.51 12.08
N GLU A 52 -11.73 -24.59 12.26
CA GLU A 52 -12.65 -24.14 11.20
C GLU A 52 -11.88 -23.50 10.05
N MET A 53 -10.94 -22.61 10.36
CA MET A 53 -10.07 -21.99 9.38
C MET A 53 -9.23 -23.04 8.64
N GLN A 54 -8.67 -24.05 9.34
CA GLN A 54 -7.92 -25.14 8.73
C GLN A 54 -8.78 -26.01 7.81
N LYS A 55 -10.05 -26.28 8.18
CA LYS A 55 -11.00 -27.00 7.33
C LYS A 55 -11.29 -26.26 6.02
N ARG A 56 -11.53 -24.96 6.06
CA ARG A 56 -11.74 -24.15 4.87
C ARG A 56 -10.44 -23.85 4.10
N ARG A 57 -9.26 -24.18 4.68
CA ARG A 57 -7.91 -23.95 4.11
C ARG A 57 -7.61 -22.50 3.72
N THR A 58 -8.26 -21.56 4.35
CA THR A 58 -8.10 -20.12 4.08
C THR A 58 -8.05 -19.33 5.38
N LEU A 59 -7.16 -18.34 5.43
CA LEU A 59 -7.11 -17.28 6.43
C LEU A 59 -7.62 -16.00 5.77
N ILE A 60 -8.67 -15.39 6.31
CA ILE A 60 -9.29 -14.20 5.73
C ILE A 60 -8.81 -12.97 6.50
N MET A 61 -8.06 -12.12 5.82
CA MET A 61 -7.61 -10.82 6.33
C MET A 61 -8.51 -9.72 5.79
N GLY A 62 -9.10 -8.92 6.67
CA GLY A 62 -9.72 -7.66 6.30
C GLY A 62 -8.71 -6.53 6.29
N THR A 63 -8.75 -5.67 5.27
CA THR A 63 -7.85 -4.52 5.14
C THR A 63 -8.51 -3.38 4.37
N THR A 64 -7.89 -2.21 4.42
CA THR A 64 -8.18 -1.08 3.53
C THR A 64 -7.05 -0.90 2.53
N ASN A 65 -7.36 -0.36 1.36
CA ASN A 65 -6.33 -0.06 0.35
C ASN A 65 -5.43 1.08 0.83
N SER A 66 -4.15 0.81 0.91
CA SER A 66 -3.15 1.85 1.12
C SER A 66 -1.77 1.33 0.74
N SER A 67 -0.89 2.23 0.33
CA SER A 67 0.49 1.90 -0.03
C SER A 67 1.31 1.25 1.10
N LEU A 68 0.83 1.31 2.35
CA LEU A 68 1.46 0.73 3.52
C LEU A 68 0.88 -0.62 3.93
N THR A 69 -0.43 -0.78 3.86
CA THR A 69 -1.12 -1.95 4.41
C THR A 69 -1.34 -3.03 3.37
N TYR A 70 -1.97 -2.67 2.27
CA TYR A 70 -2.30 -3.53 1.14
C TYR A 70 -2.48 -2.69 -0.11
N ASN A 71 -1.78 -3.01 -1.17
CA ASN A 71 -1.86 -2.33 -2.46
C ASN A 71 -1.59 -3.30 -3.60
N TYR A 72 -2.28 -3.10 -4.72
CA TYR A 72 -2.06 -3.81 -5.98
C TYR A 72 -1.60 -2.81 -7.05
N ASP A 73 -0.41 -3.02 -7.61
CA ASP A 73 0.18 -2.13 -8.61
C ASP A 73 -0.15 -2.48 -10.08
N GLY A 74 -1.02 -3.46 -10.29
CA GLY A 74 -1.38 -4.01 -11.60
C GLY A 74 -0.72 -5.36 -11.90
N GLU A 75 0.37 -5.69 -11.23
CA GLU A 75 1.10 -6.96 -11.38
C GLU A 75 1.28 -7.67 -10.04
N ASN A 76 1.61 -6.93 -8.99
CA ASN A 76 1.99 -7.50 -7.71
C ASN A 76 1.22 -6.88 -6.54
N TYR A 77 0.94 -7.72 -5.55
CA TYR A 77 0.44 -7.27 -4.27
C TYR A 77 1.59 -6.90 -3.34
N SER A 78 1.45 -5.79 -2.64
CA SER A 78 2.42 -5.26 -1.68
C SER A 78 1.72 -4.68 -0.45
N GLY A 79 2.48 -4.32 0.55
CA GLY A 79 1.99 -3.76 1.81
C GLY A 79 2.49 -4.54 3.01
N LEU A 80 2.71 -3.83 4.12
CA LEU A 80 3.26 -4.41 5.34
C LEU A 80 2.33 -5.47 5.92
N ASP A 81 1.03 -5.14 6.04
CA ASP A 81 0.03 -6.07 6.57
C ASP A 81 -0.15 -7.28 5.65
N TYR A 82 -0.15 -7.06 4.34
CA TYR A 82 -0.22 -8.14 3.36
C TYR A 82 0.96 -9.10 3.46
N GLU A 83 2.19 -8.59 3.49
CA GLU A 83 3.39 -9.42 3.57
C GLU A 83 3.45 -10.21 4.88
N LEU A 84 3.09 -9.58 5.98
CA LEU A 84 3.06 -10.23 7.29
C LEU A 84 1.90 -11.24 7.37
N GLY A 85 0.72 -10.90 6.83
CA GLY A 85 -0.45 -11.79 6.73
C GLY A 85 -0.18 -13.01 5.87
N LYS A 86 0.54 -12.85 4.75
CA LYS A 86 1.00 -13.96 3.91
C LYS A 86 1.93 -14.92 4.66
N LYS A 87 2.84 -14.38 5.49
CA LYS A 87 3.70 -15.19 6.35
C LYS A 87 2.91 -15.90 7.44
N PHE A 88 1.88 -15.26 8.00
CA PHE A 88 1.00 -15.89 8.98
C PHE A 88 0.17 -17.01 8.37
N ALA A 89 -0.43 -16.83 7.19
CA ALA A 89 -1.13 -17.88 6.47
C ALA A 89 -0.21 -19.08 6.16
N ASN A 90 1.03 -18.82 5.74
CA ASN A 90 2.04 -19.85 5.52
C ASN A 90 2.41 -20.60 6.81
N TYR A 91 2.53 -19.89 7.94
CA TYR A 91 2.75 -20.49 9.25
C TYR A 91 1.62 -21.44 9.64
N LEU A 92 0.37 -21.04 9.37
CA LEU A 92 -0.83 -21.85 9.60
C LEU A 92 -1.07 -22.91 8.52
N LYS A 93 -0.25 -22.96 7.45
CA LYS A 93 -0.37 -23.86 6.28
C LYS A 93 -1.70 -23.72 5.54
N VAL A 94 -2.19 -22.51 5.41
CA VAL A 94 -3.43 -22.16 4.68
C VAL A 94 -3.15 -21.06 3.65
N LYS A 95 -4.13 -20.78 2.77
CA LYS A 95 -4.05 -19.68 1.78
C LYS A 95 -4.55 -18.39 2.42
N LEU A 96 -3.81 -17.30 2.24
CA LEU A 96 -4.32 -15.95 2.56
C LEU A 96 -5.39 -15.55 1.55
N VAL A 97 -6.54 -15.10 2.05
CA VAL A 97 -7.58 -14.39 1.29
C VAL A 97 -7.67 -12.98 1.88
N VAL A 98 -7.54 -11.97 1.02
CA VAL A 98 -7.67 -10.57 1.43
C VAL A 98 -9.05 -10.08 1.03
N LYS A 99 -9.79 -9.50 1.97
CA LYS A 99 -11.02 -8.73 1.74
C LYS A 99 -10.70 -7.25 1.95
N GLU A 100 -10.84 -6.49 0.88
CA GLU A 100 -10.65 -5.06 0.89
C GLU A 100 -11.96 -4.36 1.23
N PHE A 101 -11.89 -3.33 2.08
CA PHE A 101 -13.01 -2.51 2.52
C PHE A 101 -12.72 -1.04 2.18
N GLU A 102 -13.75 -0.32 1.77
CA GLU A 102 -13.63 1.10 1.40
C GLU A 102 -13.43 2.00 2.63
N ASN A 103 -13.98 1.59 3.78
CA ASN A 103 -13.92 2.36 5.03
C ASN A 103 -13.72 1.45 6.26
N LEU A 104 -13.41 2.08 7.40
CA LEU A 104 -13.15 1.37 8.65
C LEU A 104 -14.42 0.81 9.30
N ASP A 105 -15.57 1.44 9.10
CA ASP A 105 -16.84 0.97 9.69
C ASP A 105 -17.23 -0.38 9.10
N ASP A 106 -17.10 -0.56 7.79
CA ASP A 106 -17.35 -1.83 7.11
C ASP A 106 -16.32 -2.90 7.51
N LEU A 107 -15.05 -2.51 7.64
CA LEU A 107 -14.00 -3.41 8.11
C LEU A 107 -14.30 -3.92 9.53
N PHE A 108 -14.64 -3.03 10.45
CA PHE A 108 -14.99 -3.42 11.83
C PHE A 108 -16.29 -4.21 11.90
N SER A 109 -17.28 -3.88 11.08
CA SER A 109 -18.53 -4.64 10.96
C SER A 109 -18.25 -6.07 10.48
N ALA A 110 -17.39 -6.24 9.49
CA ALA A 110 -17.00 -7.56 9.01
C ALA A 110 -16.22 -8.37 10.07
N LEU A 111 -15.40 -7.70 10.90
CA LEU A 111 -14.71 -8.34 12.01
C LEU A 111 -15.69 -8.78 13.11
N ASP A 112 -16.65 -7.93 13.46
CA ASP A 112 -17.69 -8.23 14.46
C ASP A 112 -18.59 -9.40 14.01
N ASN A 113 -18.95 -9.45 12.72
CA ASN A 113 -19.78 -10.48 12.11
C ASN A 113 -19.03 -11.78 11.82
N ASN A 114 -17.72 -11.87 12.10
CA ASN A 114 -16.89 -13.03 11.77
C ASN A 114 -16.77 -13.31 10.25
N ASP A 115 -16.93 -12.29 9.42
CA ASP A 115 -16.73 -12.36 7.95
C ASP A 115 -15.26 -12.35 7.56
N ILE A 116 -14.39 -11.92 8.49
CA ILE A 116 -12.93 -11.95 8.43
C ILE A 116 -12.36 -12.53 9.72
N ASP A 117 -11.20 -13.17 9.62
CA ASP A 117 -10.54 -13.77 10.78
C ASP A 117 -9.79 -12.74 11.62
N PHE A 118 -9.20 -11.75 10.96
CA PHE A 118 -8.53 -10.64 11.61
C PHE A 118 -8.51 -9.41 10.70
N ALA A 119 -8.38 -8.24 11.32
CA ALA A 119 -8.20 -6.97 10.63
C ALA A 119 -6.71 -6.56 10.66
N GLY A 120 -6.11 -6.38 9.48
CA GLY A 120 -4.75 -5.92 9.27
C GLY A 120 -4.75 -4.74 8.30
N ALA A 121 -4.95 -3.54 8.82
CA ALA A 121 -5.12 -2.30 8.05
C ALA A 121 -4.35 -1.12 8.69
N GLY A 122 -3.17 -1.37 9.26
CA GLY A 122 -2.41 -0.34 9.95
C GLY A 122 -3.13 0.24 11.17
N LEU A 123 -3.90 -0.59 11.87
CA LEU A 123 -4.82 -0.13 12.91
C LEU A 123 -4.09 0.27 14.19
N THR A 124 -4.21 1.52 14.57
CA THR A 124 -3.76 2.01 15.88
C THR A 124 -4.58 1.35 16.99
N LEU A 125 -3.92 0.76 17.96
CA LEU A 125 -4.55 0.17 19.13
C LEU A 125 -4.90 1.27 20.15
N THR A 126 -6.13 1.77 20.07
CA THR A 126 -6.69 2.70 21.04
C THR A 126 -7.26 1.96 22.26
N PRO A 127 -7.48 2.63 23.41
CA PRO A 127 -8.13 2.02 24.55
C PRO A 127 -9.50 1.39 24.21
N ASN A 128 -10.33 2.07 23.43
CA ASN A 128 -11.64 1.57 23.02
C ASN A 128 -11.53 0.29 22.17
N ARG A 129 -10.57 0.26 21.25
CA ARG A 129 -10.31 -0.94 20.43
C ARG A 129 -9.76 -2.09 21.26
N ALA A 130 -8.87 -1.82 22.23
CA ALA A 130 -8.33 -2.82 23.15
C ALA A 130 -9.42 -3.40 24.09
N GLU A 131 -10.41 -2.58 24.47
CA GLU A 131 -11.57 -3.06 25.21
C GLU A 131 -12.46 -3.98 24.38
N LYS A 132 -12.68 -3.65 23.09
CA LYS A 132 -13.60 -4.39 22.22
C LYS A 132 -12.95 -5.64 21.59
N TYR A 133 -11.70 -5.56 21.17
CA TYR A 133 -10.98 -6.58 20.42
C TYR A 133 -9.78 -7.13 21.20
N ARG A 134 -9.26 -8.28 20.75
CA ARG A 134 -7.90 -8.71 21.09
C ARG A 134 -6.93 -8.17 20.03
N SER A 135 -5.71 -7.87 20.44
CA SER A 135 -4.69 -7.37 19.54
C SER A 135 -3.49 -8.29 19.44
N SER A 136 -2.87 -8.37 18.28
CA SER A 136 -1.51 -8.90 18.18
C SER A 136 -0.52 -8.07 19.00
N PRO A 137 0.69 -8.55 19.28
CA PRO A 137 1.80 -7.68 19.63
C PRO A 137 1.95 -6.57 18.58
N PRO A 138 2.26 -5.33 18.98
CA PRO A 138 2.45 -4.23 18.04
C PRO A 138 3.60 -4.53 17.09
N TYR A 139 3.45 -4.32 15.80
CA TYR A 139 4.52 -4.53 14.83
C TYR A 139 5.19 -3.24 14.35
N TYR A 140 4.65 -2.07 14.67
CA TYR A 140 5.31 -0.77 14.66
C TYR A 140 4.58 0.24 15.56
N TYR A 141 5.13 1.45 15.66
CA TYR A 141 4.55 2.54 16.44
C TYR A 141 4.49 3.80 15.60
N LEU A 142 3.42 4.57 15.80
CA LEU A 142 3.21 5.82 15.09
C LEU A 142 2.76 6.95 16.02
N THR A 143 2.86 8.18 15.55
CA THR A 143 2.20 9.34 16.15
C THR A 143 1.22 9.93 15.15
N GLN A 144 0.25 10.68 15.60
CA GLN A 144 -0.67 11.42 14.76
C GLN A 144 -0.21 12.88 14.62
N LYS A 145 -0.35 13.42 13.43
CA LYS A 145 0.17 14.74 13.08
C LYS A 145 -0.96 15.63 12.55
N LEU A 146 -1.02 16.83 13.09
CA LEU A 146 -1.78 17.89 12.44
C LEU A 146 -0.98 18.38 11.24
N VAL A 147 -1.60 18.30 10.06
CA VAL A 147 -0.97 18.67 8.79
C VAL A 147 -1.66 19.89 8.19
N TYR A 148 -0.88 20.76 7.55
CA TYR A 148 -1.32 21.97 6.88
C TYR A 148 -0.54 22.19 5.59
N HIS A 149 -1.03 23.08 4.71
CA HIS A 149 -0.30 23.48 3.50
C HIS A 149 0.81 24.47 3.86
N LYS A 150 2.05 24.18 3.49
CA LYS A 150 3.21 25.09 3.68
C LYS A 150 2.98 26.42 2.95
N GLY A 151 3.14 27.51 3.67
CA GLY A 151 2.87 28.85 3.15
C GLY A 151 1.48 29.40 3.52
N THR A 152 0.67 28.62 4.25
CA THR A 152 -0.52 29.10 4.95
C THR A 152 -0.22 29.28 6.46
N TYR A 153 -1.23 29.66 7.24
CA TYR A 153 -1.10 29.77 8.69
C TYR A 153 -0.73 28.43 9.32
N ARG A 154 0.29 28.43 10.17
CA ARG A 154 0.76 27.29 10.93
C ARG A 154 0.32 27.40 12.39
N PRO A 155 -0.63 26.61 12.87
CA PRO A 155 -0.90 26.51 14.30
C PRO A 155 0.30 25.86 15.03
N ARG A 156 0.61 26.32 16.23
CA ARG A 156 1.70 25.79 17.05
C ARG A 156 1.19 24.84 18.13
N GLU A 157 -0.07 25.02 18.52
CA GLU A 157 -0.77 24.22 19.53
C GLU A 157 -2.27 24.13 19.19
N MET A 158 -3.02 23.36 19.94
CA MET A 158 -4.44 23.12 19.68
C MET A 158 -5.27 24.41 19.71
N ALA A 159 -4.95 25.32 20.61
CA ALA A 159 -5.64 26.62 20.75
C ALA A 159 -5.43 27.54 19.53
N ASP A 160 -4.38 27.33 18.75
CA ASP A 160 -4.07 28.12 17.55
C ASP A 160 -4.88 27.71 16.31
N ILE A 161 -5.63 26.61 16.38
CA ILE A 161 -6.34 26.07 15.22
C ILE A 161 -7.51 26.98 14.84
N ASN A 162 -7.44 27.57 13.65
CA ASN A 162 -8.38 28.59 13.18
C ASN A 162 -9.26 28.11 12.02
N GLY A 163 -9.72 26.88 12.06
CA GLY A 163 -10.61 26.29 11.06
C GLY A 163 -10.87 24.82 11.27
N PRO A 164 -11.71 24.19 10.43
CA PRO A 164 -12.02 22.78 10.55
C PRO A 164 -10.80 21.89 10.44
N VAL A 165 -10.76 20.87 11.29
CA VAL A 165 -9.78 19.78 11.24
C VAL A 165 -10.46 18.54 10.68
N SER A 166 -10.09 18.15 9.48
CA SER A 166 -10.66 16.98 8.82
C SER A 166 -10.02 15.69 9.33
N VAL A 167 -10.85 14.71 9.63
CA VAL A 167 -10.49 13.36 10.08
C VAL A 167 -11.36 12.33 9.40
N LEU A 168 -10.90 11.08 9.38
CA LEU A 168 -11.67 9.98 8.81
C LEU A 168 -12.61 9.40 9.85
N LYS A 169 -13.84 9.10 9.44
CA LYS A 169 -14.85 8.44 10.26
C LYS A 169 -14.35 7.07 10.75
N GLY A 170 -14.64 6.75 12.02
CA GLY A 170 -14.25 5.48 12.65
C GLY A 170 -12.73 5.34 12.88
N SER A 171 -11.93 6.37 12.58
CA SER A 171 -10.50 6.34 12.73
C SER A 171 -10.05 6.64 14.17
N SER A 172 -8.83 6.22 14.50
CA SER A 172 -8.19 6.64 15.76
C SER A 172 -7.90 8.15 15.82
N HIS A 173 -7.88 8.83 14.65
CA HIS A 173 -7.71 10.28 14.57
C HIS A 173 -8.96 10.99 15.11
N GLU A 174 -10.14 10.55 14.65
CA GLU A 174 -11.42 11.04 15.16
C GLU A 174 -11.55 10.80 16.67
N GLU A 175 -11.24 9.57 17.13
CA GLU A 175 -11.30 9.22 18.54
C GLU A 175 -10.39 10.11 19.40
N ASN A 176 -9.17 10.39 18.94
CA ASN A 176 -8.21 11.17 19.70
C ASN A 176 -8.52 12.68 19.68
N ILE A 177 -8.92 13.24 18.54
CA ILE A 177 -9.23 14.68 18.44
C ILE A 177 -10.54 15.02 19.17
N SER A 178 -11.53 14.12 19.15
CA SER A 178 -12.80 14.31 19.89
C SER A 178 -12.60 14.45 21.41
N LYS A 179 -11.58 13.80 21.96
CA LYS A 179 -11.20 13.99 23.37
C LYS A 179 -10.71 15.41 23.63
N SER A 180 -10.02 16.01 22.65
CA SER A 180 -9.52 17.39 22.79
C SER A 180 -10.63 18.43 22.75
N GLN A 181 -11.82 18.14 22.19
CA GLN A 181 -12.95 19.07 22.23
C GLN A 181 -13.44 19.37 23.65
N GLN A 182 -13.16 18.50 24.62
CA GLN A 182 -13.50 18.77 26.02
C GLN A 182 -12.68 19.92 26.61
N GLU A 183 -11.43 20.06 26.16
CA GLU A 183 -10.50 21.12 26.57
C GLU A 183 -10.59 22.34 25.64
N TYR A 184 -10.90 22.12 24.37
CA TYR A 184 -11.00 23.14 23.31
C TYR A 184 -12.39 23.11 22.65
N PRO A 185 -13.44 23.67 23.28
CA PRO A 185 -14.82 23.58 22.79
C PRO A 185 -15.05 24.23 21.41
N ASP A 186 -14.23 25.23 21.05
CA ASP A 186 -14.31 25.93 19.76
C ASP A 186 -13.66 25.15 18.61
N LEU A 187 -13.05 24.00 18.88
CA LEU A 187 -12.45 23.16 17.86
C LEU A 187 -13.52 22.51 16.97
N VAL A 188 -13.51 22.89 15.71
CA VAL A 188 -14.40 22.30 14.69
C VAL A 188 -13.74 21.07 14.09
N ILE A 189 -14.38 19.93 14.24
CA ILE A 189 -13.95 18.66 13.63
C ILE A 189 -14.85 18.37 12.44
N ASP A 190 -14.23 18.13 11.29
CA ASP A 190 -14.88 17.75 10.03
C ASP A 190 -14.63 16.25 9.80
N VAL A 191 -15.66 15.43 10.00
CA VAL A 191 -15.58 13.96 9.88
C VAL A 191 -15.97 13.56 8.47
N LEU A 192 -15.01 13.01 7.72
CA LEU A 192 -15.18 12.61 6.33
C LEU A 192 -15.41 11.10 6.20
N GLU A 193 -16.45 10.74 5.46
CA GLU A 193 -16.80 9.37 5.10
C GLU A 193 -16.23 9.01 3.72
N ASN A 194 -15.92 7.75 3.49
CA ASN A 194 -15.44 7.22 2.20
C ASN A 194 -14.20 7.92 1.63
N GLU A 195 -13.36 8.40 2.52
CA GLU A 195 -12.06 9.00 2.22
C GLU A 195 -10.96 8.21 2.92
N ASP A 196 -9.72 8.41 2.49
CA ASP A 196 -8.54 7.85 3.14
C ASP A 196 -7.54 8.96 3.53
N GLN A 197 -6.49 8.60 4.28
CA GLN A 197 -5.47 9.56 4.70
C GLN A 197 -4.73 10.19 3.50
N GLU A 198 -4.63 9.48 2.39
CA GLU A 198 -3.98 9.96 1.19
C GLU A 198 -4.81 11.06 0.53
N SER A 199 -6.13 10.88 0.51
CA SER A 199 -7.11 11.88 0.07
C SER A 199 -7.04 13.15 0.90
N LEU A 200 -7.04 13.03 2.23
CA LEU A 200 -6.90 14.20 3.12
C LEU A 200 -5.65 15.00 2.82
N LEU A 201 -4.52 14.31 2.65
CA LEU A 201 -3.24 14.97 2.37
C LEU A 201 -3.22 15.63 0.99
N ARG A 202 -3.88 15.05 0.00
CA ARG A 202 -4.07 15.65 -1.29
C ARG A 202 -4.90 16.95 -1.20
N LYS A 203 -6.07 16.88 -0.54
CA LYS A 203 -6.94 18.04 -0.33
C LYS A 203 -6.21 19.19 0.36
N ILE A 204 -5.30 18.91 1.32
CA ILE A 204 -4.40 19.92 1.89
C ILE A 204 -3.43 20.48 0.84
N ALA A 205 -2.81 19.62 0.03
CA ALA A 205 -1.85 20.05 -0.99
C ALA A 205 -2.50 20.93 -2.06
N GLU A 206 -3.78 20.68 -2.39
CA GLU A 206 -4.60 21.45 -3.31
C GLU A 206 -5.31 22.64 -2.64
N LYS A 207 -5.20 22.79 -1.32
CA LYS A 207 -5.82 23.84 -0.50
C LYS A 207 -7.35 23.77 -0.43
N GLU A 208 -7.91 22.60 -0.65
CA GLU A 208 -9.35 22.35 -0.50
C GLU A 208 -9.75 22.32 0.98
N ILE A 209 -8.88 21.76 1.84
CA ILE A 209 -9.03 21.77 3.30
C ILE A 209 -7.82 22.43 3.96
N LYS A 210 -8.03 23.02 5.15
CA LYS A 210 -6.97 23.73 5.87
C LYS A 210 -6.08 22.79 6.67
N PHE A 211 -6.69 21.90 7.43
CA PHE A 211 -6.04 21.00 8.38
C PHE A 211 -6.60 19.60 8.29
N ALA A 212 -5.75 18.61 8.47
CA ALA A 212 -6.18 17.24 8.70
C ALA A 212 -5.24 16.55 9.70
N ILE A 213 -5.75 15.53 10.39
CA ILE A 213 -4.93 14.65 11.21
C ILE A 213 -4.68 13.35 10.43
N VAL A 214 -3.42 12.99 10.34
CA VAL A 214 -2.97 11.78 9.67
C VAL A 214 -1.84 11.11 10.44
N ASP A 215 -1.59 9.86 10.13
CA ASP A 215 -0.48 9.11 10.68
C ASP A 215 0.87 9.67 10.23
N SER A 216 1.84 9.72 11.16
CA SER A 216 3.19 10.18 10.86
C SER A 216 3.88 9.37 9.77
N THR A 217 3.56 8.09 9.64
CA THR A 217 4.06 7.19 8.60
C THR A 217 3.51 7.55 7.23
N THR A 218 2.22 7.85 7.15
CA THR A 218 1.54 8.28 5.93
C THR A 218 2.04 9.65 5.47
N LEU A 219 2.13 10.62 6.39
CA LEU A 219 2.68 11.95 6.08
C LEU A 219 4.10 11.84 5.54
N ALA A 220 4.96 11.10 6.21
CA ALA A 220 6.36 10.96 5.85
C ALA A 220 6.57 10.33 4.46
N GLN A 221 5.69 9.42 4.03
CA GLN A 221 5.72 8.88 2.67
C GLN A 221 5.27 9.91 1.63
N LYS A 222 4.18 10.66 1.91
CA LYS A 222 3.53 11.52 0.91
C LYS A 222 4.18 12.90 0.76
N GLN A 223 4.94 13.38 1.75
CA GLN A 223 5.68 14.65 1.64
C GLN A 223 6.66 14.71 0.46
N ARG A 224 7.11 13.56 -0.05
CA ARG A 224 8.02 13.49 -1.21
C ARG A 224 7.33 13.75 -2.53
N TYR A 225 6.04 13.48 -2.60
CA TYR A 225 5.23 13.72 -3.78
C TYR A 225 4.54 15.08 -3.70
N TYR A 226 4.18 15.49 -2.48
CA TYR A 226 3.58 16.80 -2.17
C TYR A 226 4.46 17.60 -1.20
N PRO A 227 5.52 18.26 -1.70
CA PRO A 227 6.41 19.05 -0.84
C PRO A 227 5.70 20.22 -0.12
N ALA A 228 4.49 20.58 -0.53
CA ALA A 228 3.69 21.61 0.13
C ALA A 228 3.09 21.18 1.47
N LEU A 229 3.04 19.89 1.77
CA LEU A 229 2.54 19.39 3.04
C LEU A 229 3.55 19.63 4.17
N ALA A 230 3.07 20.14 5.28
CA ALA A 230 3.90 20.37 6.45
C ALA A 230 3.18 19.93 7.72
N GLU A 231 3.94 19.43 8.69
CA GLU A 231 3.46 19.19 10.03
C GLU A 231 3.36 20.50 10.80
N ALA A 232 2.22 20.74 11.42
CA ALA A 232 2.06 21.79 12.40
C ALA A 232 2.66 21.38 13.74
N PHE A 233 2.13 20.32 14.32
CA PHE A 233 2.60 19.68 15.56
C PHE A 233 2.10 18.23 15.67
N THR A 234 2.58 17.53 16.69
CA THR A 234 2.16 16.15 17.02
C THR A 234 0.97 16.18 17.95
N ILE A 235 -0.07 15.39 17.63
CA ILE A 235 -1.32 15.34 18.42
C ILE A 235 -1.16 14.48 19.68
N ASN A 236 -0.43 13.36 19.59
CA ASN A 236 -0.34 12.38 20.66
C ASN A 236 1.05 11.74 20.78
N GLU A 237 1.29 11.05 21.86
CA GLU A 237 2.45 10.19 22.02
C GLU A 237 2.40 9.00 21.05
N LYS A 238 3.50 8.24 20.99
CA LYS A 238 3.58 7.04 20.16
C LYS A 238 2.51 6.02 20.53
N GLN A 239 1.70 5.66 19.57
CA GLN A 239 0.67 4.65 19.68
C GLN A 239 1.10 3.36 18.95
N PRO A 240 0.80 2.19 19.54
CA PRO A 240 1.07 0.91 18.91
C PRO A 240 0.13 0.65 17.73
N VAL A 241 0.64 0.04 16.68
CA VAL A 241 -0.14 -0.51 15.57
C VAL A 241 -0.13 -2.03 15.65
N ALA A 242 -1.30 -2.63 15.57
CA ALA A 242 -1.50 -4.05 15.78
C ALA A 242 -2.63 -4.59 14.91
N TRP A 243 -2.60 -5.87 14.60
CA TRP A 243 -3.76 -6.57 14.07
C TRP A 243 -4.82 -6.72 15.15
N LEU A 244 -6.07 -6.68 14.74
CA LEU A 244 -7.20 -6.88 15.62
C LEU A 244 -7.93 -8.16 15.26
N ILE A 245 -8.35 -8.89 16.29
CA ILE A 245 -9.14 -10.10 16.18
C ILE A 245 -10.35 -9.99 17.12
N ARG A 246 -11.47 -10.52 16.72
CA ARG A 246 -12.68 -10.54 17.53
C ARG A 246 -12.44 -11.27 18.86
N LYS A 247 -13.00 -10.77 19.96
CA LYS A 247 -13.07 -11.51 21.21
C LYS A 247 -14.05 -12.67 21.05
N ALA A 248 -13.56 -13.88 21.13
CA ALA A 248 -14.35 -15.10 21.03
C ALA A 248 -14.12 -15.97 22.27
N PRO A 249 -15.02 -16.88 22.59
CA PRO A 249 -14.80 -17.87 23.66
C PRO A 249 -13.59 -18.77 23.40
N ASP A 250 -13.24 -18.98 22.15
CA ASP A 250 -12.08 -19.75 21.69
C ASP A 250 -10.91 -18.81 21.34
N ASP A 251 -9.77 -19.05 21.96
CA ASP A 251 -8.55 -18.26 21.81
C ASP A 251 -7.49 -18.95 20.92
N THR A 252 -7.83 -20.02 20.21
CA THR A 252 -6.84 -20.83 19.49
C THR A 252 -6.19 -20.08 18.35
N LEU A 253 -6.96 -19.35 17.53
CA LEU A 253 -6.41 -18.51 16.46
C LEU A 253 -5.61 -17.32 17.03
N TYR A 254 -6.11 -16.70 18.09
CA TYR A 254 -5.40 -15.63 18.80
C TYR A 254 -4.06 -16.10 19.36
N SER A 255 -4.03 -17.27 20.01
CA SER A 255 -2.80 -17.86 20.55
C SER A 255 -1.78 -18.16 19.46
N ALA A 256 -2.23 -18.70 18.31
CA ALA A 256 -1.38 -18.92 17.15
C ALA A 256 -0.83 -17.60 16.57
N MET A 257 -1.61 -16.53 16.58
CA MET A 257 -1.17 -15.20 16.16
C MET A 257 -0.07 -14.65 17.10
N ILE A 258 -0.23 -14.77 18.41
CA ILE A 258 0.77 -14.33 19.40
C ILE A 258 2.08 -15.11 19.21
N GLU A 259 1.99 -16.45 19.08
CA GLU A 259 3.17 -17.30 18.84
C GLU A 259 3.88 -16.92 17.54
N PHE A 260 3.12 -16.77 16.45
CA PHE A 260 3.65 -16.33 15.16
C PHE A 260 4.39 -15.00 15.29
N MET A 261 3.76 -13.99 15.86
CA MET A 261 4.38 -12.66 16.04
C MET A 261 5.66 -12.74 16.88
N GLY A 262 5.64 -13.49 17.98
CA GLY A 262 6.83 -13.73 18.81
C GLY A 262 7.98 -14.37 18.03
N ASN A 263 7.67 -15.31 17.14
CA ASN A 263 8.65 -15.94 16.24
C ASN A 263 9.17 -14.93 15.21
N GLN A 264 8.31 -14.08 14.61
CA GLN A 264 8.75 -13.08 13.65
C GLN A 264 9.67 -12.02 14.28
N TYR A 265 9.42 -11.65 15.54
CA TYR A 265 10.33 -10.77 16.30
C TYR A 265 11.71 -11.43 16.49
N LYS A 266 11.74 -12.69 16.94
CA LYS A 266 13.01 -13.42 17.14
C LYS A 266 13.81 -13.60 15.85
N LEU A 267 13.12 -13.79 14.73
CA LEU A 267 13.73 -13.94 13.40
C LEU A 267 14.17 -12.61 12.79
N GLY A 268 13.84 -11.46 13.40
CA GLY A 268 14.10 -10.13 12.84
C GLY A 268 13.22 -9.79 11.64
N THR A 269 12.18 -10.57 11.37
CA THR A 269 11.28 -10.33 10.22
C THR A 269 10.55 -9.01 10.36
N ILE A 270 10.09 -8.66 11.57
CA ILE A 270 9.41 -7.38 11.83
C ILE A 270 10.35 -6.22 11.52
N ALA A 271 11.59 -6.23 12.04
CA ALA A 271 12.59 -5.19 11.76
C ALA A 271 12.92 -5.09 10.25
N LYS A 272 12.99 -6.23 9.55
CA LYS A 272 13.21 -6.25 8.09
C LYS A 272 12.05 -5.61 7.33
N ILE A 273 10.81 -5.91 7.68
CA ILE A 273 9.62 -5.34 7.05
C ILE A 273 9.52 -3.84 7.37
N GLU A 274 9.74 -3.46 8.63
CA GLU A 274 9.78 -2.07 9.07
C GLU A 274 10.85 -1.27 8.30
N GLU A 275 12.05 -1.79 8.16
CA GLU A 275 13.12 -1.18 7.36
C GLU A 275 12.73 -1.05 5.88
N LYS A 276 12.05 -2.07 5.32
CA LYS A 276 11.56 -2.04 3.93
C LYS A 276 10.60 -0.88 3.67
N TYR A 277 9.63 -0.67 4.57
CA TYR A 277 8.57 0.33 4.39
C TYR A 277 8.93 1.70 4.95
N PHE A 278 9.67 1.78 6.05
CA PHE A 278 9.91 3.01 6.81
C PHE A 278 11.39 3.40 6.95
N GLY A 279 12.30 2.45 6.89
CA GLY A 279 13.70 2.67 7.29
C GLY A 279 14.46 3.73 6.48
N HIS A 280 14.01 4.04 5.27
CA HIS A 280 14.59 5.07 4.40
C HIS A 280 13.85 6.40 4.46
N VAL A 281 12.81 6.53 5.31
CA VAL A 281 11.88 7.67 5.31
C VAL A 281 12.35 8.77 6.27
N GLY A 282 13.34 8.51 7.13
CA GLY A 282 13.74 9.34 8.26
C GLY A 282 14.43 10.68 7.97
N HIS A 283 14.85 10.98 6.75
CA HIS A 283 15.57 12.21 6.39
C HIS A 283 14.95 12.87 5.16
N PHE A 284 13.82 13.57 5.35
CA PHE A 284 13.21 14.34 4.28
C PHE A 284 13.87 15.71 4.17
N ASP A 285 14.56 15.98 3.04
CA ASP A 285 15.00 17.31 2.67
C ASP A 285 14.04 17.91 1.63
N TYR A 286 13.28 18.92 2.06
CA TYR A 286 12.33 19.65 1.22
C TYR A 286 12.98 20.27 -0.02
N VAL A 287 14.16 20.87 0.13
CA VAL A 287 14.84 21.59 -0.95
C VAL A 287 15.36 20.61 -1.98
N ASP A 288 15.96 19.51 -1.53
CA ASP A 288 16.46 18.46 -2.41
C ASP A 288 15.31 17.77 -3.16
N THR A 289 14.21 17.45 -2.48
CA THR A 289 13.04 16.83 -3.11
C THR A 289 12.43 17.72 -4.21
N ARG A 290 12.23 19.00 -3.96
CA ARG A 290 11.76 19.94 -5.01
C ARG A 290 12.72 20.01 -6.19
N THR A 291 14.01 20.02 -5.92
CA THR A 291 15.05 20.06 -6.94
C THR A 291 15.04 18.77 -7.75
N PHE A 292 14.88 17.62 -7.08
CA PHE A 292 14.76 16.32 -7.74
C PHE A 292 13.54 16.26 -8.67
N LEU A 293 12.33 16.58 -8.18
CA LEU A 293 11.11 16.62 -8.99
C LEU A 293 11.25 17.52 -10.23
N LYS A 294 11.83 18.72 -10.06
CA LYS A 294 12.13 19.60 -11.19
C LYS A 294 13.11 18.97 -12.19
N ARG A 295 14.08 18.20 -11.73
CA ARG A 295 15.09 17.59 -12.59
C ARG A 295 14.58 16.32 -13.28
N ILE A 296 13.61 15.62 -12.71
CA ILE A 296 12.92 14.50 -13.38
C ILE A 296 12.32 14.98 -14.72
N THR A 297 11.69 16.14 -14.75
CA THR A 297 11.07 16.69 -15.97
C THR A 297 12.07 17.39 -16.90
N SER A 298 13.12 18.03 -16.37
CA SER A 298 14.02 18.88 -17.16
C SER A 298 15.33 18.21 -17.59
N LYS A 299 15.83 17.22 -16.84
CA LYS A 299 17.14 16.57 -17.11
C LYS A 299 17.05 15.11 -17.44
N LEU A 300 16.22 14.33 -16.72
CA LEU A 300 16.14 12.88 -16.89
C LEU A 300 15.83 12.47 -18.34
N PRO A 301 14.90 13.11 -19.08
CA PRO A 301 14.57 12.71 -20.44
C PRO A 301 15.78 12.67 -21.38
N LYS A 302 16.82 13.47 -21.11
CA LYS A 302 18.05 13.51 -21.92
C LYS A 302 18.90 12.25 -21.77
N TYR A 303 18.71 11.46 -20.71
CA TYR A 303 19.54 10.31 -20.35
C TYR A 303 18.74 9.03 -20.16
N GLU A 304 17.42 9.10 -20.19
CA GLU A 304 16.52 7.98 -19.94
C GLU A 304 16.80 6.78 -20.87
N THR A 305 16.98 7.05 -22.16
CA THR A 305 17.32 6.01 -23.15
C THR A 305 18.66 5.32 -22.80
N LEU A 306 19.63 6.06 -22.27
CA LEU A 306 20.90 5.49 -21.83
C LEU A 306 20.74 4.63 -20.56
N PHE A 307 19.94 5.09 -19.60
CA PHE A 307 19.66 4.29 -18.40
C PHE A 307 18.91 3.00 -18.77
N LYS A 308 17.91 3.05 -19.65
CA LYS A 308 17.20 1.87 -20.16
C LYS A 308 18.13 0.93 -20.93
N LYS A 309 19.02 1.46 -21.77
CA LYS A 309 19.99 0.68 -22.56
C LYS A 309 20.97 -0.12 -21.70
N TYR A 310 21.43 0.44 -20.58
CA TYR A 310 22.45 -0.17 -19.71
C TYR A 310 21.90 -0.79 -18.43
N ALA A 311 20.57 -0.86 -18.30
CA ALA A 311 19.91 -1.63 -17.24
C ALA A 311 20.30 -3.11 -17.35
N THR A 312 20.35 -3.79 -16.21
CA THR A 312 20.60 -5.23 -16.10
C THR A 312 19.49 -5.89 -15.28
N PRO A 313 19.35 -7.22 -15.30
CA PRO A 313 18.38 -7.89 -14.45
C PRO A 313 18.50 -7.56 -12.96
N ASP A 314 19.74 -7.30 -12.49
CA ASP A 314 20.01 -6.96 -11.08
C ASP A 314 19.86 -5.46 -10.79
N VAL A 315 19.92 -4.60 -11.81
CA VAL A 315 19.92 -3.14 -11.70
C VAL A 315 19.03 -2.55 -12.78
N ASP A 316 17.76 -2.37 -12.45
CA ASP A 316 16.81 -1.74 -13.36
C ASP A 316 17.18 -0.27 -13.65
N TRP A 317 16.57 0.30 -14.71
CA TRP A 317 16.93 1.62 -15.16
C TRP A 317 16.56 2.75 -14.18
N LEU A 318 15.47 2.57 -13.39
CA LEU A 318 15.04 3.54 -12.38
C LEU A 318 16.05 3.59 -11.22
N LEU A 319 16.51 2.41 -10.79
CA LEU A 319 17.58 2.32 -9.79
C LEU A 319 18.88 2.94 -10.31
N LEU A 320 19.28 2.62 -11.54
CA LEU A 320 20.49 3.17 -12.15
C LEU A 320 20.42 4.70 -12.26
N ALA A 321 19.26 5.24 -12.66
CA ALA A 321 19.00 6.67 -12.70
C ALA A 321 19.03 7.30 -11.30
N SER A 322 18.51 6.62 -10.29
CA SER A 322 18.51 7.09 -8.90
C SER A 322 19.92 7.14 -8.31
N VAL A 323 20.74 6.12 -8.58
CA VAL A 323 22.18 6.12 -8.22
C VAL A 323 22.89 7.28 -8.90
N SER A 324 22.67 7.46 -10.19
CA SER A 324 23.25 8.57 -10.96
C SER A 324 22.85 9.94 -10.43
N TYR A 325 21.61 10.07 -9.94
CA TYR A 325 21.16 11.31 -9.31
C TYR A 325 21.89 11.56 -7.99
N GLN A 326 22.00 10.55 -7.14
CA GLN A 326 22.76 10.64 -5.88
C GLN A 326 24.22 11.02 -6.12
N GLU A 327 24.84 10.50 -7.17
CA GLU A 327 26.24 10.75 -7.50
C GLU A 327 26.48 12.16 -8.04
N SER A 328 25.68 12.63 -9.00
CA SER A 328 25.99 13.83 -9.77
C SER A 328 24.81 14.76 -10.04
N HIS A 329 23.63 14.42 -9.55
CA HIS A 329 22.38 15.09 -9.96
C HIS A 329 22.18 15.13 -11.49
N TRP A 330 22.55 14.00 -12.15
CA TRP A 330 22.58 13.84 -13.61
C TRP A 330 23.44 14.88 -14.31
N ASN A 331 24.66 15.10 -13.80
CA ASN A 331 25.63 16.00 -14.41
C ASN A 331 26.84 15.19 -14.93
N PRO A 332 27.00 14.99 -16.26
CA PRO A 332 28.10 14.23 -16.81
C PRO A 332 29.47 14.89 -16.58
N LYS A 333 29.49 16.19 -16.30
CA LYS A 333 30.73 16.95 -16.05
C LYS A 333 31.07 17.07 -14.55
N ALA A 334 30.35 16.35 -13.66
CA ALA A 334 30.59 16.40 -12.23
C ALA A 334 32.00 15.97 -11.87
N ARG A 335 32.58 16.66 -10.88
CA ARG A 335 33.95 16.41 -10.35
C ARG A 335 33.92 16.64 -8.85
N SER A 336 34.50 15.71 -8.10
CA SER A 336 34.71 15.89 -6.66
C SER A 336 36.17 16.29 -6.33
N PRO A 337 36.39 16.86 -5.15
CA PRO A 337 37.75 17.13 -4.64
C PRO A 337 38.62 15.86 -4.53
N THR A 338 37.99 14.70 -4.32
CA THR A 338 38.64 13.40 -4.18
C THR A 338 38.97 12.72 -5.51
N GLY A 339 38.69 13.38 -6.66
CA GLY A 339 39.07 12.90 -7.98
C GLY A 339 38.08 11.96 -8.67
N VAL A 340 36.90 11.68 -8.09
CA VAL A 340 35.80 10.97 -8.79
C VAL A 340 35.14 11.90 -9.81
N ARG A 341 34.67 11.34 -10.93
CA ARG A 341 34.18 12.15 -12.06
C ARG A 341 33.06 11.50 -12.81
N GLY A 342 32.22 12.34 -13.43
CA GLY A 342 31.20 11.97 -14.39
C GLY A 342 29.86 11.66 -13.77
N MET A 343 28.95 11.18 -14.60
CA MET A 343 27.55 10.92 -14.26
C MET A 343 27.40 9.97 -13.05
N MET A 344 28.28 8.96 -12.95
CA MET A 344 28.28 7.93 -11.91
C MET A 344 29.46 8.08 -10.94
N MET A 345 30.16 9.21 -10.93
CA MET A 345 31.25 9.56 -10.03
C MET A 345 32.29 8.44 -9.82
N LEU A 346 32.75 7.87 -10.94
CA LEU A 346 33.71 6.76 -10.91
C LEU A 346 35.13 7.25 -10.51
N THR A 347 35.82 6.47 -9.67
CA THR A 347 37.26 6.66 -9.43
C THR A 347 38.06 6.31 -10.69
N LEU A 348 39.32 6.70 -10.74
CA LEU A 348 40.18 6.34 -11.86
C LEU A 348 40.39 4.82 -11.92
N ASP A 349 40.64 4.19 -10.77
CA ASP A 349 40.86 2.76 -10.66
C ASP A 349 39.63 1.94 -11.01
N THR A 350 38.47 2.36 -10.53
CA THR A 350 37.18 1.73 -10.91
C THR A 350 36.97 1.83 -12.43
N ALA A 351 37.17 3.01 -13.02
CA ALA A 351 37.00 3.22 -14.46
C ALA A 351 37.94 2.32 -15.28
N LYS A 352 39.21 2.20 -14.89
CA LYS A 352 40.17 1.27 -15.51
C LYS A 352 39.71 -0.19 -15.39
N PHE A 353 39.27 -0.57 -14.20
CA PHE A 353 38.85 -1.94 -13.90
C PHE A 353 37.65 -2.38 -14.75
N ILE A 354 36.69 -1.47 -14.99
CA ILE A 354 35.48 -1.75 -15.80
C ILE A 354 35.61 -1.35 -17.28
N GLY A 355 36.74 -0.83 -17.71
CA GLY A 355 37.03 -0.49 -19.10
C GLY A 355 36.46 0.86 -19.59
N VAL A 356 36.14 1.78 -18.69
CA VAL A 356 35.69 3.15 -19.01
C VAL A 356 36.87 4.03 -19.39
N LYS A 357 36.89 4.50 -20.64
CA LYS A 357 37.97 5.37 -21.16
C LYS A 357 37.74 6.83 -20.81
N ASN A 358 36.52 7.30 -20.87
CA ASN A 358 36.14 8.69 -20.57
C ASN A 358 35.00 8.79 -19.56
N ARG A 359 35.33 9.05 -18.29
CA ARG A 359 34.36 9.18 -17.18
C ARG A 359 33.42 10.36 -17.34
N LEU A 360 33.74 11.38 -18.15
CA LEU A 360 32.92 12.57 -18.41
C LEU A 360 31.98 12.38 -19.61
N ASN A 361 32.11 11.28 -20.36
CA ASN A 361 31.12 10.88 -21.34
C ASN A 361 29.94 10.22 -20.60
N ALA A 362 28.74 10.75 -20.81
CA ALA A 362 27.55 10.30 -20.09
C ALA A 362 27.28 8.79 -20.29
N GLU A 363 27.34 8.34 -21.54
CA GLU A 363 27.07 6.95 -21.90
C GLU A 363 28.08 5.99 -21.25
N GLN A 364 29.38 6.24 -21.43
CA GLN A 364 30.44 5.40 -20.83
C GLN A 364 30.36 5.41 -19.29
N SER A 365 30.00 6.55 -18.70
CA SER A 365 29.88 6.65 -17.26
C SER A 365 28.70 5.84 -16.72
N ILE A 366 27.54 5.90 -17.38
CA ILE A 366 26.33 5.12 -17.03
C ILE A 366 26.59 3.62 -17.22
N GLU A 367 27.14 3.22 -18.37
CA GLU A 367 27.54 1.83 -18.64
C GLU A 367 28.48 1.30 -17.57
N GLY A 368 29.52 2.08 -17.26
CA GLY A 368 30.50 1.72 -16.24
C GLY A 368 29.88 1.60 -14.85
N GLY A 369 29.03 2.55 -14.46
CA GLY A 369 28.32 2.49 -13.17
C GLY A 369 27.44 1.25 -13.05
N ALA A 370 26.67 0.91 -14.07
CA ALA A 370 25.85 -0.29 -14.14
C ALA A 370 26.71 -1.56 -14.00
N LYS A 371 27.78 -1.68 -14.81
CA LYS A 371 28.73 -2.81 -14.71
C LYS A 371 29.36 -2.94 -13.32
N TYR A 372 29.77 -1.84 -12.73
CA TYR A 372 30.40 -1.86 -11.41
C TYR A 372 29.40 -2.30 -10.32
N LEU A 373 28.18 -1.77 -10.35
CA LEU A 373 27.16 -2.14 -9.38
C LEU A 373 26.77 -3.63 -9.49
N THR A 374 26.57 -4.12 -10.72
CA THR A 374 26.32 -5.57 -10.97
C THR A 374 27.48 -6.44 -10.46
N GLN A 375 28.73 -6.00 -10.66
CA GLN A 375 29.90 -6.73 -10.13
C GLN A 375 29.93 -6.73 -8.60
N LEU A 376 29.55 -5.62 -7.95
CA LEU A 376 29.44 -5.57 -6.50
C LEU A 376 28.40 -6.55 -5.99
N ILE A 377 27.20 -6.62 -6.62
CA ILE A 377 26.15 -7.58 -6.28
C ILE A 377 26.68 -9.01 -6.34
N LYS A 378 27.34 -9.39 -7.44
CA LYS A 378 27.93 -10.73 -7.65
C LYS A 378 29.05 -11.08 -6.65
N ARG A 379 29.75 -10.09 -6.11
CA ARG A 379 30.84 -10.29 -5.13
C ARG A 379 30.34 -10.33 -3.68
N LEU A 380 29.09 -10.03 -3.44
CA LEU A 380 28.48 -10.15 -2.11
C LEU A 380 28.37 -11.64 -1.71
N PRO A 381 28.50 -11.94 -0.40
CA PRO A 381 28.28 -13.29 0.10
C PRO A 381 26.89 -13.84 -0.26
N GLU A 382 26.82 -15.11 -0.66
CA GLU A 382 25.55 -15.80 -0.99
C GLU A 382 24.58 -15.87 0.19
N SER A 383 25.08 -15.79 1.42
CA SER A 383 24.28 -15.78 2.64
C SER A 383 23.39 -14.54 2.80
N ILE A 384 23.62 -13.48 2.00
CA ILE A 384 22.75 -12.29 1.97
C ILE A 384 21.54 -12.63 1.10
N PRO A 385 20.30 -12.44 1.60
CA PRO A 385 19.08 -12.64 0.82
C PRO A 385 19.09 -11.83 -0.48
N GLU A 386 18.58 -12.41 -1.57
CA GLU A 386 18.64 -11.81 -2.90
C GLU A 386 17.95 -10.45 -2.94
N ASP A 387 16.81 -10.34 -2.29
CA ASP A 387 16.01 -9.11 -2.18
C ASP A 387 16.69 -8.00 -1.36
N GLU A 388 17.75 -8.31 -0.61
CA GLU A 388 18.52 -7.33 0.17
C GLU A 388 19.87 -6.98 -0.46
N LYS A 389 20.41 -7.83 -1.35
CA LYS A 389 21.76 -7.65 -1.94
C LYS A 389 22.00 -6.27 -2.51
N ILE A 390 20.97 -5.67 -3.12
CA ILE A 390 21.11 -4.35 -3.73
C ILE A 390 21.51 -3.26 -2.72
N TRP A 391 20.96 -3.29 -1.51
CA TRP A 391 21.29 -2.31 -0.46
C TRP A 391 22.72 -2.44 0.02
N PHE A 392 23.20 -3.68 0.15
CA PHE A 392 24.61 -3.97 0.46
C PHE A 392 25.53 -3.53 -0.68
N ALA A 393 25.15 -3.74 -1.93
CA ALA A 393 25.93 -3.30 -3.09
C ALA A 393 26.02 -1.77 -3.18
N LEU A 394 24.94 -1.05 -2.91
CA LEU A 394 24.92 0.41 -2.87
C LEU A 394 25.83 0.96 -1.75
N ALA A 395 25.77 0.37 -0.56
CA ALA A 395 26.71 0.72 0.51
C ALA A 395 28.16 0.46 0.08
N SER A 396 28.42 -0.69 -0.58
CA SER A 396 29.75 -1.02 -1.11
C SER A 396 30.21 -0.06 -2.21
N TYR A 397 29.30 0.44 -3.03
CA TYR A 397 29.59 1.43 -4.05
C TYR A 397 30.17 2.72 -3.43
N ASN A 398 29.59 3.14 -2.30
CA ASN A 398 29.99 4.37 -1.60
C ASN A 398 31.26 4.19 -0.76
N ILE A 399 31.33 3.17 0.13
CA ILE A 399 32.45 3.01 1.08
C ILE A 399 33.44 1.91 0.69
N GLY A 400 33.15 1.17 -0.36
CA GLY A 400 33.96 0.02 -0.79
C GLY A 400 33.53 -1.30 -0.10
N LEU A 401 33.63 -2.40 -0.85
CA LEU A 401 33.26 -3.74 -0.40
C LEU A 401 33.99 -4.17 0.88
N GLY A 402 35.26 -3.78 1.03
CA GLY A 402 36.06 -4.09 2.23
C GLY A 402 35.43 -3.56 3.52
N HIS A 403 35.02 -2.29 3.53
CA HIS A 403 34.36 -1.67 4.68
C HIS A 403 32.95 -2.21 4.91
N LEU A 404 32.22 -2.60 3.86
CA LEU A 404 30.98 -3.31 4.03
C LEU A 404 31.18 -4.65 4.76
N LEU A 405 32.21 -5.42 4.41
CA LEU A 405 32.53 -6.67 5.11
C LEU A 405 32.95 -6.42 6.56
N ASP A 406 33.60 -5.30 6.84
CA ASP A 406 33.95 -4.88 8.20
C ASP A 406 32.70 -4.55 9.04
N VAL A 407 31.71 -3.82 8.50
CA VAL A 407 30.50 -3.53 9.25
C VAL A 407 29.66 -4.80 9.47
N ARG A 408 29.62 -5.73 8.52
CA ARG A 408 29.00 -7.03 8.72
C ARG A 408 29.67 -7.82 9.86
N ARG A 409 30.99 -7.73 9.99
CA ARG A 409 31.74 -8.31 11.13
C ARG A 409 31.35 -7.63 12.45
N ILE A 410 31.22 -6.30 12.48
CA ILE A 410 30.76 -5.55 13.66
C ILE A 410 29.34 -6.00 14.04
N THR A 411 28.43 -6.11 13.07
CA THR A 411 27.06 -6.59 13.28
C THR A 411 27.04 -7.96 13.93
N LYS A 412 27.87 -8.91 13.44
CA LYS A 412 28.03 -10.23 14.05
C LYS A 412 28.59 -10.17 15.47
N MET A 413 29.60 -9.30 15.73
CA MET A 413 30.14 -9.11 17.09
C MET A 413 29.10 -8.56 18.06
N ARG A 414 28.11 -7.82 17.57
CA ARG A 414 26.98 -7.31 18.35
C ARG A 414 25.82 -8.32 18.48
N LYS A 415 26.01 -9.56 18.03
CA LYS A 415 25.02 -10.64 18.04
C LYS A 415 23.75 -10.30 17.21
N GLN A 416 23.90 -9.47 16.19
CA GLN A 416 22.88 -9.11 15.22
C GLN A 416 23.12 -9.89 13.91
N ASN A 417 22.14 -9.90 12.99
CA ASN A 417 22.22 -10.64 11.74
C ASN A 417 23.07 -9.88 10.68
N PRO A 418 24.29 -10.35 10.33
CA PRO A 418 25.13 -9.68 9.34
C PRO A 418 24.62 -9.79 7.90
N ASN A 419 23.55 -10.57 7.68
CA ASN A 419 22.92 -10.76 6.38
C ASN A 419 21.60 -9.99 6.23
N SER A 420 21.16 -9.29 7.28
CA SER A 420 19.99 -8.40 7.25
C SER A 420 20.45 -6.96 7.03
N TRP A 421 19.89 -6.28 6.03
CA TRP A 421 20.20 -4.86 5.79
C TRP A 421 19.80 -3.99 6.98
N ALA A 422 18.66 -4.25 7.62
CA ALA A 422 18.21 -3.52 8.79
C ALA A 422 19.30 -3.49 9.87
N ASP A 423 19.85 -4.65 10.21
CA ASP A 423 20.88 -4.78 11.24
C ASP A 423 22.24 -4.16 10.80
N VAL A 424 22.63 -4.35 9.53
CA VAL A 424 23.91 -3.83 9.01
C VAL A 424 23.87 -2.32 8.88
N LYS A 425 22.77 -1.76 8.41
CA LYS A 425 22.54 -0.34 8.29
C LYS A 425 22.74 0.39 9.62
N ASP A 426 22.19 -0.13 10.72
CA ASP A 426 22.31 0.44 12.06
C ASP A 426 23.75 0.42 12.58
N ASN A 427 24.58 -0.47 12.06
CA ASN A 427 25.99 -0.62 12.44
C ASN A 427 26.95 0.16 11.52
N LEU A 428 26.52 0.65 10.37
CA LEU A 428 27.35 1.46 9.48
C LEU A 428 28.02 2.64 10.20
N PRO A 429 27.30 3.44 11.04
CA PRO A 429 27.92 4.54 11.76
C PRO A 429 29.06 4.13 12.70
N LEU A 430 29.14 2.87 13.10
CA LEU A 430 30.19 2.40 14.02
C LEU A 430 31.60 2.37 13.36
N LEU A 431 31.66 2.36 12.02
CA LEU A 431 32.92 2.38 11.28
C LEU A 431 33.73 3.66 11.50
N HIS A 432 33.17 4.75 12.03
CA HIS A 432 33.94 5.93 12.42
C HIS A 432 34.38 5.93 13.88
N GLN A 433 33.89 4.99 14.71
CA GLN A 433 34.21 4.90 16.13
C GLN A 433 35.44 4.04 16.35
N ARG A 434 36.49 4.61 17.02
CA ARG A 434 37.75 3.92 17.29
C ARG A 434 37.58 2.56 17.97
N LYS A 435 36.64 2.45 18.93
CA LYS A 435 36.28 1.21 19.62
C LYS A 435 35.96 0.06 18.66
N TRP A 436 35.42 0.38 17.50
CA TRP A 436 34.92 -0.59 16.53
C TRP A 436 35.83 -0.78 15.33
N TYR A 437 36.27 0.31 14.65
CA TYR A 437 37.09 0.17 13.45
C TYR A 437 38.46 -0.43 13.71
N THR A 438 39.03 -0.28 14.92
CA THR A 438 40.31 -0.95 15.29
C THR A 438 40.19 -2.48 15.37
N LYS A 439 38.97 -3.03 15.41
CA LYS A 439 38.66 -4.47 15.43
C LYS A 439 38.37 -5.04 14.04
N THR A 440 38.44 -4.21 13.01
CA THR A 440 38.12 -4.57 11.63
C THR A 440 39.37 -4.58 10.77
N ARG A 441 39.28 -5.17 9.56
CA ARG A 441 40.41 -5.34 8.67
C ARG A 441 40.81 -4.05 7.97
N TYR A 442 39.81 -3.29 7.52
CA TYR A 442 40.03 -2.10 6.68
C TYR A 442 40.01 -0.79 7.48
N GLY A 443 39.62 -0.85 8.75
CA GLY A 443 39.69 0.26 9.66
C GLY A 443 38.59 1.30 9.50
N TYR A 444 38.96 2.56 9.62
CA TYR A 444 38.04 3.70 9.60
C TYR A 444 37.33 3.88 8.25
N ALA A 445 35.99 4.09 8.30
CA ALA A 445 35.22 4.55 7.15
C ALA A 445 34.08 5.48 7.59
N ARG A 446 33.56 6.26 6.65
CA ARG A 446 32.44 7.19 6.84
C ARG A 446 31.12 6.46 6.73
N GLY A 447 30.88 5.49 7.61
CA GLY A 447 29.72 4.61 7.54
C GLY A 447 28.38 5.34 7.59
N ARG A 448 28.28 6.48 8.28
CA ARG A 448 27.06 7.32 8.29
C ARG A 448 26.76 7.91 6.90
N GLU A 449 27.79 8.31 6.15
CA GLU A 449 27.59 8.78 4.77
C GLU A 449 27.05 7.66 3.88
N ALA A 450 27.53 6.42 4.05
CA ALA A 450 27.01 5.27 3.32
C ALA A 450 25.57 4.92 3.68
N GLN A 451 25.20 5.04 4.94
CA GLN A 451 23.81 4.89 5.39
C GLN A 451 22.90 5.90 4.68
N HIS A 452 23.24 7.20 4.74
CA HIS A 452 22.48 8.25 4.06
C HIS A 452 22.46 8.07 2.54
N TYR A 453 23.57 7.62 1.97
CA TYR A 453 23.68 7.34 0.53
C TYR A 453 22.62 6.32 0.08
N VAL A 454 22.53 5.19 0.78
CA VAL A 454 21.52 4.16 0.46
C VAL A 454 20.10 4.66 0.70
N ASP A 455 19.86 5.35 1.80
CA ASP A 455 18.54 5.90 2.11
C ASP A 455 18.07 6.91 1.07
N ASN A 456 18.95 7.80 0.62
CA ASN A 456 18.65 8.78 -0.43
C ASN A 456 18.32 8.09 -1.76
N ILE A 457 19.12 7.08 -2.17
CA ILE A 457 18.85 6.35 -3.41
C ILE A 457 17.50 5.64 -3.36
N ARG A 458 17.15 5.00 -2.23
CA ARG A 458 15.84 4.39 -2.03
C ARG A 458 14.70 5.41 -2.16
N GLN A 459 14.95 6.61 -1.68
CA GLN A 459 13.98 7.72 -1.80
C GLN A 459 13.82 8.18 -3.24
N TYR A 460 14.93 8.41 -3.95
CA TYR A 460 14.90 8.80 -5.36
C TYR A 460 14.25 7.71 -6.21
N LEU A 461 14.58 6.45 -5.96
CA LEU A 461 13.98 5.30 -6.65
C LEU A 461 12.46 5.29 -6.48
N LYS A 462 11.95 5.36 -5.24
CA LYS A 462 10.50 5.38 -5.00
C LYS A 462 9.81 6.58 -5.66
N THR A 463 10.42 7.77 -5.55
CA THR A 463 9.85 8.98 -6.15
C THR A 463 9.85 8.88 -7.69
N LEU A 464 10.93 8.36 -8.27
CA LEU A 464 11.05 8.20 -9.71
C LEU A 464 10.11 7.12 -10.24
N THR A 465 10.02 5.97 -9.56
CA THR A 465 9.07 4.90 -9.88
C THR A 465 7.64 5.42 -9.87
N TRP A 466 7.26 6.11 -8.82
CA TRP A 466 5.94 6.72 -8.73
C TRP A 466 5.69 7.72 -9.89
N HIS A 467 6.65 8.60 -10.18
CA HIS A 467 6.50 9.58 -11.24
C HIS A 467 6.30 8.92 -12.61
N VAL A 468 7.06 7.88 -12.91
CA VAL A 468 6.94 7.11 -14.16
C VAL A 468 5.58 6.39 -14.22
N GLN A 469 5.19 5.72 -13.14
CA GLN A 469 3.89 5.04 -13.07
C GLN A 469 2.71 6.00 -13.25
N GLU A 470 2.80 7.20 -12.66
CA GLU A 470 1.75 8.22 -12.84
C GLU A 470 1.71 8.76 -14.28
N GLN A 471 2.87 8.93 -14.93
CA GLN A 471 2.91 9.30 -16.34
C GLN A 471 2.32 8.20 -17.23
N GLU A 472 2.68 6.95 -17.01
CA GLU A 472 2.14 5.80 -17.74
C GLU A 472 0.63 5.65 -17.54
N LYS A 473 0.16 5.87 -16.32
CA LYS A 473 -1.27 5.87 -15.99
C LYS A 473 -2.01 7.01 -16.71
N ALA A 474 -1.46 8.23 -16.69
CA ALA A 474 -2.03 9.36 -17.40
C ALA A 474 -2.07 9.11 -18.92
N GLN A 475 -1.01 8.52 -19.49
CA GLN A 475 -0.97 8.16 -20.91
C GLN A 475 -2.01 7.08 -21.26
N ARG A 476 -2.18 6.06 -20.39
CA ARG A 476 -3.23 5.04 -20.59
C ARG A 476 -4.62 5.66 -20.59
N ILE A 477 -4.89 6.50 -19.62
CA ILE A 477 -6.17 7.19 -19.50
C ILE A 477 -6.45 8.03 -20.75
N GLU A 478 -5.45 8.76 -21.24
CA GLU A 478 -5.60 9.59 -22.44
C GLU A 478 -5.79 8.72 -23.69
N ALA A 479 -5.07 7.59 -23.79
CA ALA A 479 -5.24 6.63 -24.88
C ALA A 479 -6.64 5.96 -24.83
N GLU A 480 -7.13 5.61 -23.64
CA GLU A 480 -8.48 5.07 -23.45
C GLU A 480 -9.56 6.09 -23.86
N LYS A 481 -9.39 7.36 -23.45
CA LYS A 481 -10.28 8.44 -23.87
C LYS A 481 -10.29 8.62 -25.38
N GLN A 482 -9.10 8.64 -25.99
CA GLN A 482 -8.97 8.81 -27.42
C GLN A 482 -9.59 7.63 -28.18
N ALA A 483 -9.36 6.40 -27.72
CA ALA A 483 -9.98 5.21 -28.30
C ALA A 483 -11.51 5.22 -28.16
N GLU A 484 -12.04 5.71 -27.05
CA GLU A 484 -13.49 5.83 -26.85
C GLU A 484 -14.10 6.94 -27.73
N ILE A 485 -13.39 8.08 -27.89
CA ILE A 485 -13.80 9.13 -28.84
C ILE A 485 -13.83 8.57 -30.28
N GLU A 486 -12.80 7.85 -30.70
CA GLU A 486 -12.75 7.21 -32.02
C GLU A 486 -13.85 6.17 -32.20
N ARG A 487 -14.13 5.38 -31.17
CA ARG A 487 -15.23 4.41 -31.18
C ARG A 487 -16.59 5.09 -31.33
N LEU A 488 -16.83 6.15 -30.57
CA LEU A 488 -18.10 6.92 -30.66
C LEU A 488 -18.23 7.59 -32.04
N ALA A 489 -17.16 8.16 -32.59
CA ALA A 489 -17.15 8.73 -33.92
C ALA A 489 -17.41 7.66 -35.02
N ALA A 490 -16.86 6.45 -34.86
CA ALA A 490 -17.13 5.34 -35.75
C ALA A 490 -18.59 4.86 -35.68
N ILE A 491 -19.17 4.81 -34.49
CA ILE A 491 -20.58 4.47 -34.30
C ILE A 491 -21.48 5.52 -34.98
N GLU A 492 -21.22 6.82 -34.70
CA GLU A 492 -21.96 7.92 -35.31
C GLU A 492 -21.86 7.91 -36.85
N ALA A 493 -20.64 7.65 -37.38
CA ALA A 493 -20.42 7.53 -38.80
C ALA A 493 -21.18 6.33 -39.41
N ALA A 494 -21.17 5.18 -38.73
CA ALA A 494 -21.90 3.98 -39.14
C ALA A 494 -23.42 4.19 -39.09
N GLU A 495 -23.94 4.86 -38.04
CA GLU A 495 -25.37 5.20 -37.95
C GLU A 495 -25.79 6.17 -39.05
N LYS A 496 -24.98 7.21 -39.34
CA LYS A 496 -25.22 8.11 -40.48
C LYS A 496 -25.17 7.41 -41.81
N GLN A 497 -24.20 6.50 -42.03
CA GLN A 497 -24.11 5.75 -43.25
C GLN A 497 -25.29 4.80 -43.42
N ALA A 498 -25.68 4.08 -42.35
CA ALA A 498 -26.86 3.22 -42.36
C ALA A 498 -28.16 3.99 -42.69
N GLU A 499 -28.27 5.22 -42.18
CA GLU A 499 -29.41 6.09 -42.48
C GLU A 499 -29.41 6.56 -43.96
N ILE A 500 -28.22 6.93 -44.49
CA ILE A 500 -28.07 7.29 -45.90
C ILE A 500 -28.42 6.08 -46.79
N ASP A 501 -27.93 4.90 -46.47
CA ASP A 501 -28.19 3.67 -47.23
C ASP A 501 -29.67 3.29 -47.17
N ARG A 502 -30.30 3.49 -46.02
CA ARG A 502 -31.74 3.28 -45.82
C ARG A 502 -32.57 4.24 -46.66
N LEU A 503 -32.20 5.54 -46.64
CA LEU A 503 -32.91 6.56 -47.45
C LEU A 503 -32.72 6.30 -48.95
N ALA A 504 -31.50 5.91 -49.37
CA ALA A 504 -31.23 5.55 -50.76
C ALA A 504 -32.01 4.29 -51.20
N ALA A 505 -32.13 3.30 -50.33
CA ALA A 505 -32.90 2.10 -50.62
C ALA A 505 -34.42 2.41 -50.71
N ILE A 506 -34.93 3.32 -49.89
CA ILE A 506 -36.30 3.78 -49.92
C ILE A 506 -36.55 4.56 -51.24
N GLU A 507 -35.66 5.50 -51.57
CA GLU A 507 -35.76 6.27 -52.81
C GLU A 507 -35.67 5.38 -54.09
N ALA A 508 -34.78 4.35 -54.05
CA ALA A 508 -34.69 3.36 -55.11
C ALA A 508 -35.98 2.52 -55.24
N ALA A 509 -36.56 2.10 -54.09
CA ALA A 509 -37.80 1.37 -54.06
C ALA A 509 -38.99 2.22 -54.54
N GLU A 510 -39.01 3.52 -54.17
CA GLU A 510 -40.02 4.45 -54.69
C GLU A 510 -39.90 4.71 -56.19
N LYS A 511 -38.66 4.90 -56.66
CA LYS A 511 -38.38 5.02 -58.10
C LYS A 511 -38.78 3.75 -58.86
N GLN A 512 -38.47 2.58 -58.31
CA GLN A 512 -38.84 1.32 -58.90
C GLN A 512 -40.38 1.14 -58.88
N ALA A 513 -41.04 1.47 -57.77
CA ALA A 513 -42.49 1.45 -57.66
C ALA A 513 -43.15 2.43 -58.62
N GLU A 514 -42.53 3.61 -58.85
CA GLU A 514 -43.01 4.59 -59.83
C GLU A 514 -42.81 4.09 -61.27
N ILE A 515 -41.65 3.44 -61.57
CA ILE A 515 -41.38 2.80 -62.86
C ILE A 515 -42.42 1.67 -63.12
N ASP A 516 -42.61 0.82 -62.11
CA ASP A 516 -43.57 -0.29 -62.19
C ASP A 516 -45.00 0.23 -62.34
N ARG A 517 -45.32 1.36 -61.65
CA ARG A 517 -46.59 2.05 -61.78
C ARG A 517 -46.79 2.65 -63.16
N LEU A 518 -45.74 3.32 -63.67
CA LEU A 518 -45.80 3.88 -65.04
C LEU A 518 -45.93 2.78 -66.08
N ALA A 519 -45.21 1.67 -65.92
CA ALA A 519 -45.35 0.49 -66.79
C ALA A 519 -46.72 -0.15 -66.66
N ALA A 520 -47.27 -0.23 -65.43
CA ALA A 520 -48.63 -0.72 -65.22
C ALA A 520 -49.70 0.23 -65.80
N ILE A 521 -49.45 1.56 -65.70
CA ILE A 521 -50.34 2.58 -66.30
C ILE A 521 -50.26 2.51 -67.83
N GLU A 522 -49.07 2.23 -68.43
CA GLU A 522 -48.89 2.08 -69.85
C GLU A 522 -49.55 0.79 -70.37
N ALA A 523 -49.40 -0.29 -69.60
CA ALA A 523 -50.11 -1.55 -69.88
C ALA A 523 -51.64 -1.42 -69.69
N ALA A 524 -52.01 -0.64 -68.68
CA ALA A 524 -53.44 -0.35 -68.38
C ALA A 524 -54.03 0.63 -69.44
N LYS A 525 -53.22 1.60 -69.94
CA LYS A 525 -53.65 2.46 -71.03
C LYS A 525 -53.94 1.66 -72.33
N GLN A 526 -53.20 0.60 -72.53
CA GLN A 526 -53.46 -0.33 -73.63
C GLN A 526 -54.73 -1.17 -73.37
N ALA A 527 -54.96 -1.45 -72.09
CA ALA A 527 -56.20 -2.11 -71.60
C ALA A 527 -57.33 -1.11 -71.31
N GLU A 528 -57.01 0.19 -71.25
CA GLU A 528 -57.89 1.25 -70.76
C GLU A 528 -58.90 1.78 -71.72
N ILE A 529 -58.76 1.46 -72.94
CA ILE A 529 -59.89 1.65 -73.87
C ILE A 529 -61.14 0.99 -73.25
N ASP A 530 -60.94 0.00 -72.35
CA ASP A 530 -62.07 -0.77 -71.72
C ASP A 530 -62.32 -0.46 -70.19
N ARG A 531 -61.48 0.39 -69.54
CA ARG A 531 -61.59 0.48 -68.05
C ARG A 531 -61.35 1.86 -67.41
N LEU A 532 -61.71 2.96 -68.01
CA LEU A 532 -61.47 4.31 -67.51
C LEU A 532 -62.09 4.63 -66.11
N ALA A 533 -63.13 3.96 -65.69
CA ALA A 533 -63.80 4.23 -64.42
C ALA A 533 -63.16 3.59 -63.15
N ALA A 534 -62.32 2.54 -63.31
CA ALA A 534 -61.65 1.88 -62.16
C ALA A 534 -60.34 2.56 -61.76
N ILE A 535 -59.71 3.27 -62.66
CA ILE A 535 -58.38 3.90 -62.48
C ILE A 535 -58.47 5.16 -61.60
N GLU A 536 -59.59 5.90 -61.62
CA GLU A 536 -59.77 7.12 -60.80
C GLU A 536 -59.86 6.84 -59.29
N ALA A 537 -60.43 5.73 -58.88
CA ALA A 537 -60.52 5.32 -57.48
C ALA A 537 -59.18 4.79 -56.90
N GLU A 538 -58.35 4.15 -57.73
CA GLU A 538 -57.05 3.58 -57.31
C GLU A 538 -55.98 4.65 -57.14
N LYS A 539 -55.97 5.69 -57.93
CA LYS A 539 -55.09 6.85 -57.79
C LYS A 539 -55.26 7.61 -56.47
N GLN A 540 -56.53 7.72 -55.99
CA GLN A 540 -56.83 8.45 -54.75
C GLN A 540 -56.32 7.71 -53.50
N ALA A 541 -56.35 6.37 -53.50
CA ALA A 541 -55.83 5.54 -52.41
C ALA A 541 -54.30 5.55 -52.29
N GLU A 542 -53.63 5.63 -53.45
CA GLU A 542 -52.15 5.63 -53.53
C GLU A 542 -51.50 6.92 -52.97
N VAL A 543 -52.10 8.08 -53.23
CA VAL A 543 -51.62 9.37 -52.72
C VAL A 543 -51.73 9.44 -51.20
N THR A 544 -52.74 8.86 -50.59
CA THR A 544 -52.96 8.79 -49.16
C THR A 544 -51.91 7.93 -48.46
N ARG A 545 -51.50 6.82 -49.11
CA ARG A 545 -50.46 5.90 -48.63
C ARG A 545 -49.06 6.51 -48.60
N LEU A 546 -48.73 7.25 -49.65
CA LEU A 546 -47.42 7.92 -49.75
C LEU A 546 -47.26 9.02 -48.70
N ALA A 547 -48.31 9.76 -48.37
CA ALA A 547 -48.29 10.78 -47.34
C ALA A 547 -48.07 10.19 -45.92
N ASN A 548 -48.60 8.99 -45.65
CA ASN A 548 -48.35 8.31 -44.37
C ASN A 548 -46.91 7.79 -44.23
N ILE A 549 -46.33 7.27 -45.32
CA ILE A 549 -44.94 6.79 -45.35
C ILE A 549 -43.94 7.95 -45.13
N GLU A 550 -44.21 9.13 -45.64
CA GLU A 550 -43.39 10.33 -45.48
C GLU A 550 -43.41 10.83 -44.02
N ALA A 551 -44.54 10.73 -43.34
CA ALA A 551 -44.70 11.08 -41.91
C ALA A 551 -43.87 10.12 -41.00
N GLU A 552 -43.95 8.82 -41.26
CA GLU A 552 -43.18 7.82 -40.51
C GLU A 552 -41.64 7.98 -40.66
N LYS A 553 -41.17 8.32 -41.86
CA LYS A 553 -39.73 8.59 -42.11
C LYS A 553 -39.22 9.81 -41.33
N GLN A 554 -39.99 10.87 -41.24
CA GLN A 554 -39.63 12.09 -40.48
C GLN A 554 -39.52 11.81 -38.99
N ASP A 555 -40.37 10.98 -38.44
CA ASP A 555 -40.35 10.63 -37.00
C ASP A 555 -39.18 9.70 -36.64
N GLU A 556 -38.80 8.77 -37.54
CA GLU A 556 -37.65 7.90 -37.34
C GLU A 556 -36.32 8.68 -37.37
N ILE A 557 -36.15 9.68 -38.24
CA ILE A 557 -34.99 10.57 -38.29
C ILE A 557 -34.85 11.36 -36.99
N LYS A 558 -35.93 11.90 -36.45
CA LYS A 558 -35.91 12.63 -35.14
C LYS A 558 -35.52 11.71 -33.98
N ARG A 559 -36.00 10.47 -33.97
CA ARG A 559 -35.71 9.48 -32.93
C ARG A 559 -34.24 9.07 -32.91
N LEU A 560 -33.67 8.82 -34.09
CA LEU A 560 -32.26 8.45 -34.21
C LEU A 560 -31.31 9.59 -33.78
N ALA A 561 -31.64 10.84 -34.12
CA ALA A 561 -30.86 12.01 -33.70
C ALA A 561 -30.90 12.21 -32.17
N ALA A 562 -32.06 11.98 -31.51
CA ALA A 562 -32.17 12.07 -30.06
C ALA A 562 -31.37 10.99 -29.33
N ILE A 563 -31.34 9.76 -29.87
CA ILE A 563 -30.55 8.66 -29.31
C ILE A 563 -29.05 8.93 -29.42
N ALA A 564 -28.57 9.48 -30.53
CA ALA A 564 -27.17 9.83 -30.74
C ALA A 564 -26.71 10.92 -29.74
N ALA A 565 -27.48 11.98 -29.58
CA ALA A 565 -27.17 13.05 -28.64
C ALA A 565 -27.16 12.60 -27.15
N ALA A 566 -28.09 11.72 -26.78
CA ALA A 566 -28.13 11.17 -25.42
C ALA A 566 -26.94 10.25 -25.10
N LYS A 567 -26.45 9.47 -26.07
CA LYS A 567 -25.28 8.63 -25.91
C LYS A 567 -24.00 9.43 -25.78
N GLU A 568 -23.83 10.46 -26.57
CA GLU A 568 -22.67 11.35 -26.52
C GLU A 568 -22.56 12.09 -25.17
N GLN A 569 -23.69 12.59 -24.66
CA GLN A 569 -23.72 13.26 -23.35
C GLN A 569 -23.39 12.30 -22.20
N ALA A 570 -23.98 11.11 -22.20
CA ALA A 570 -23.73 10.12 -21.14
C ALA A 570 -22.25 9.66 -21.10
N GLU A 571 -21.60 9.60 -22.25
CA GLU A 571 -20.20 9.21 -22.31
C GLU A 571 -19.23 10.34 -21.88
N LEU A 572 -19.57 11.57 -22.22
CA LEU A 572 -18.85 12.74 -21.73
C LEU A 572 -18.92 12.85 -20.20
N ASP A 573 -20.11 12.62 -19.63
CA ASP A 573 -20.31 12.64 -18.19
C ASP A 573 -19.55 11.50 -17.49
N ARG A 574 -19.51 10.32 -18.10
CA ARG A 574 -18.74 9.16 -17.60
C ARG A 574 -17.22 9.40 -17.63
N LEU A 575 -16.71 9.95 -18.71
CA LEU A 575 -15.27 10.27 -18.84
C LEU A 575 -14.84 11.35 -17.84
N ALA A 576 -15.68 12.38 -17.65
CA ALA A 576 -15.43 13.42 -16.66
C ALA A 576 -15.40 12.87 -15.22
N ALA A 577 -16.32 11.98 -14.87
CA ALA A 577 -16.36 11.35 -13.55
C ALA A 577 -15.13 10.45 -13.28
N ILE A 578 -14.68 9.70 -14.30
CA ILE A 578 -13.49 8.86 -14.20
C ILE A 578 -12.23 9.73 -14.00
N GLU A 579 -12.12 10.86 -14.69
CA GLU A 579 -10.96 11.74 -14.58
C GLU A 579 -10.88 12.42 -13.19
N VAL A 580 -12.01 12.87 -12.68
CA VAL A 580 -12.11 13.45 -11.32
C VAL A 580 -11.71 12.41 -10.27
N ALA A 581 -12.23 11.18 -10.38
CA ALA A 581 -11.91 10.11 -9.44
C ALA A 581 -10.41 9.70 -9.49
N LYS A 582 -9.79 9.71 -10.66
CA LYS A 582 -8.38 9.37 -10.83
C LYS A 582 -7.44 10.46 -10.32
N GLN A 583 -7.75 11.72 -10.55
CA GLN A 583 -7.00 12.84 -9.97
C GLN A 583 -7.13 12.85 -8.45
N GLN A 584 -8.31 12.54 -7.93
CA GLN A 584 -8.56 12.43 -6.50
C GLN A 584 -7.69 11.35 -5.86
N ALA A 585 -7.71 10.13 -6.37
CA ALA A 585 -6.91 9.01 -5.88
C ALA A 585 -5.38 9.28 -5.92
N LYS A 586 -4.92 10.06 -6.91
CA LYS A 586 -3.52 10.45 -7.05
C LYS A 586 -3.08 11.41 -5.94
N ILE A 587 -3.91 12.38 -5.65
CA ILE A 587 -3.69 13.39 -4.63
C ILE A 587 -3.68 12.75 -3.24
N ASP A 588 -4.62 11.85 -2.98
CA ASP A 588 -4.78 11.14 -1.72
C ASP A 588 -3.56 10.25 -1.42
N ARG A 589 -3.03 9.56 -2.44
CA ARG A 589 -1.84 8.72 -2.31
C ARG A 589 -0.57 9.53 -2.01
N LEU A 590 -0.43 10.69 -2.63
CA LEU A 590 0.70 11.59 -2.40
C LEU A 590 0.65 12.23 -1.00
N ALA A 591 -0.55 12.52 -0.52
CA ALA A 591 -0.78 13.06 0.80
C ALA A 591 -0.40 12.07 1.92
N ALA A 592 -0.75 10.79 1.77
CA ALA A 592 -0.41 9.74 2.73
C ALA A 592 1.10 9.48 2.83
N ILE A 593 1.81 9.41 1.69
CA ILE A 593 3.27 9.24 1.65
C ILE A 593 4.00 10.39 2.37
N LYS A 594 3.48 11.62 2.27
CA LYS A 594 4.07 12.78 2.93
C LYS A 594 3.92 12.72 4.45
N ALA A 595 2.75 12.30 4.93
CA ALA A 595 2.46 12.15 6.35
C ALA A 595 3.33 11.10 7.02
N GLU A 596 3.57 9.98 6.32
CA GLU A 596 4.38 8.89 6.87
C GLU A 596 5.86 9.24 6.99
N LYS A 597 6.39 10.01 6.01
CA LYS A 597 7.79 10.50 6.06
C LYS A 597 8.05 11.45 7.21
N GLU A 598 7.12 12.37 7.48
CA GLU A 598 7.27 13.31 8.60
C GLU A 598 7.22 12.60 9.96
N LYS A 599 6.47 11.52 10.04
CA LYS A 599 6.35 10.65 11.21
C LYS A 599 7.64 9.87 11.51
N ALA A 600 8.26 9.32 10.46
CA ALA A 600 9.52 8.61 10.60
C ALA A 600 10.67 9.54 11.04
N LEU A 601 10.72 10.76 10.46
CA LEU A 601 11.69 11.79 10.84
C LEU A 601 11.58 12.21 12.31
N LYS A 602 10.32 12.30 12.82
CA LYS A 602 10.09 12.69 14.22
C LYS A 602 10.36 11.56 15.20
N LYS A 603 10.10 10.31 14.77
CA LYS A 603 10.50 9.14 15.57
C LYS A 603 12.02 9.12 15.75
N GLU A 604 12.75 9.30 14.66
CA GLU A 604 14.23 9.31 14.70
C GLU A 604 14.79 10.50 15.49
N ALA A 605 14.17 11.66 15.38
CA ALA A 605 14.54 12.83 16.18
C ALA A 605 14.27 12.62 17.67
N ALA A 606 13.15 11.97 18.01
CA ALA A 606 12.79 11.65 19.40
C ALA A 606 13.73 10.58 19.99
N GLU A 607 14.07 9.55 19.20
CA GLU A 607 15.04 8.52 19.59
C GLU A 607 16.44 9.11 19.81
N LYS A 608 16.85 10.06 18.95
CA LYS A 608 18.12 10.79 19.13
C LYS A 608 18.11 11.70 20.36
N ALA A 609 16.96 12.35 20.61
CA ALA A 609 16.81 13.20 21.81
C ALA A 609 16.81 12.36 23.10
N ALA A 610 16.11 11.22 23.09
CA ALA A 610 16.08 10.29 24.21
C ALA A 610 17.47 9.69 24.50
N LYS A 611 18.21 9.33 23.42
CA LYS A 611 19.58 8.82 23.55
C LYS A 611 20.53 9.88 24.10
N LYS A 612 20.39 11.13 23.65
CA LYS A 612 21.19 12.26 24.15
C LYS A 612 20.87 12.62 25.60
N ALA A 613 19.59 12.45 26.00
CA ALA A 613 19.17 12.63 27.38
C ALA A 613 19.71 11.51 28.29
N LEU A 614 19.72 10.27 27.80
CA LEU A 614 20.29 9.12 28.51
C LEU A 614 21.80 9.25 28.71
N GLU A 615 22.50 9.73 27.67
CA GLU A 615 23.95 10.01 27.75
C GLU A 615 24.27 11.18 28.71
N ALA A 616 23.39 12.19 28.74
CA ALA A 616 23.52 13.29 29.71
C ALA A 616 23.27 12.82 31.15
N ALA A 617 22.28 11.94 31.35
CA ALA A 617 21.99 11.34 32.66
C ALA A 617 23.14 10.44 33.15
N SER A 618 23.75 9.66 32.23
CA SER A 618 24.90 8.82 32.59
C SER A 618 26.16 9.65 32.91
N ARG A 619 26.33 10.81 32.23
CA ARG A 619 27.43 11.75 32.56
C ARG A 619 27.20 12.46 33.89
N ALA A 620 25.93 12.75 34.24
CA ALA A 620 25.60 13.31 35.53
C ALA A 620 25.85 12.32 36.69
N ALA A 621 25.50 11.03 36.44
CA ALA A 621 25.76 9.96 37.42
C ALA A 621 27.27 9.71 37.66
N ILE A 622 28.08 9.83 36.61
CA ILE A 622 29.53 9.71 36.73
C ILE A 622 30.15 10.91 37.45
N LYS A 623 29.54 12.11 37.28
CA LYS A 623 30.00 13.32 37.99
C LYS A 623 29.65 13.33 39.47
N THR A 624 28.54 12.68 39.85
CA THR A 624 28.14 12.50 41.26
C THR A 624 28.99 11.44 41.96
N GLN A 625 29.58 10.51 41.22
CA GLN A 625 30.44 9.45 41.76
C GLN A 625 31.90 9.91 41.95
N THR A 626 32.31 10.94 41.21
CA THR A 626 33.63 11.56 41.37
C THR A 626 33.70 12.62 42.46
N ASP A 627 32.54 13.23 42.77
CA ASP A 627 32.49 14.19 43.88
C ASP A 627 32.28 13.53 45.27
N ALA A 628 31.90 12.22 45.29
CA ALA A 628 31.75 11.46 46.54
C ALA A 628 33.05 10.79 47.07
N THR A 629 34.13 10.86 46.29
CA THR A 629 35.44 10.27 46.65
C THR A 629 36.54 11.29 47.02
N SER A 630 36.12 12.57 47.11
CA SER A 630 37.09 13.68 47.43
C SER A 630 36.89 14.33 48.78
N THR A 631 36.08 13.79 49.68
CA THR A 631 35.88 14.33 51.05
C THR A 631 36.11 13.28 52.11
N ASP A 632 37.24 12.56 52.00
CA ASP A 632 37.77 11.86 53.17
C ASP A 632 39.30 11.77 53.05
N LYS A 633 39.95 12.90 53.28
CA LYS A 633 41.32 13.00 53.78
C LYS A 633 41.70 14.47 54.01
N LYS A 634 41.24 15.03 55.13
CA LYS A 634 42.06 15.86 56.00
C LYS A 634 41.36 16.02 57.35
#